data_ed048be753e7ffb1c9c7526dce2512f3
#
_entry.id   ed048be753e7ffb1c9c7526dce2512f3
#
_cell.length_a   1.000
_cell.length_b   1.000
_cell.length_c   1.000
_cell.angle_alpha   90.00
_cell.angle_beta   90.00
_cell.angle_gamma   90.00
#
_symmetry.space_group_name_H-M   'P 1'
#
loop_
_entity.id
_entity.type
_entity.pdbx_description
1 polymer ?
#
loop_
_entity_poly.entity_id
_entity_poly.type
_entity_poly.pdbx_seq_one_letter_code
_entity_poly.pdbx_strand_id
1 'polypeptide(L)'
;MSIPYEEFYERWNNASTTRDQKKPLWKTYVPNPKKPYQVFPKFNARMKYVNLYKMYCETNDMKMAAFRRCVEYFIEAHDFRNWRERMRWIGEHYSDKAVTLAKMTAYYGEVEGKIRWKAYCDKQAETNTFEYKQKKYGMTEEEFKAYNQSRAVTLKNCIKKHGKEEGTRIFKEYCIKQKDAGCSLSYFQEKYGEIEGKQKYLDVNSQKALTLENYVRKYGDEEGKERYKNVLGSKYFSKIAMSMFEEILNKLPEYMKLMPIYFANETRTEYYMPDHNNSKLYFYDFTIPTIKYCIEFNGDFWHCNPSKYNECDIVNIFGEDYKVSEIWEKDKRKIDFIRSQGFECDVIWESDYRSNSEKIISECVEKIKQKFKDLVNKE
;
A
#
# COMPACT_ATOMS: atom_id res chain seq x y z
N MET A 1 -25.99 -47.69 13.67
CA MET A 1 -25.72 -47.06 15.00
C MET A 1 -24.34 -46.44 14.93
N SER A 2 -24.19 -45.26 15.48
CA SER A 2 -22.87 -44.67 15.69
C SER A 2 -22.26 -45.29 16.94
N ILE A 3 -21.02 -45.66 16.92
CA ILE A 3 -20.25 -46.16 18.08
C ILE A 3 -19.43 -44.99 18.66
N PRO A 4 -19.12 -45.04 19.98
CA PRO A 4 -18.19 -44.10 20.57
C PRO A 4 -16.85 -44.08 19.85
N TYR A 5 -16.12 -43.00 19.99
CA TYR A 5 -14.86 -42.84 19.29
C TYR A 5 -13.80 -43.84 19.74
N GLU A 6 -13.74 -44.12 21.02
CA GLU A 6 -12.83 -45.10 21.66
C GLU A 6 -13.06 -46.48 21.06
N GLU A 7 -14.31 -46.91 20.99
CA GLU A 7 -14.66 -48.19 20.37
C GLU A 7 -14.34 -48.22 18.85
N PHE A 8 -14.57 -47.12 18.16
CA PHE A 8 -14.17 -46.99 16.78
C PHE A 8 -12.65 -47.11 16.61
N TYR A 9 -11.88 -46.44 17.51
CA TYR A 9 -10.42 -46.44 17.46
C TYR A 9 -9.84 -47.83 17.71
N GLU A 10 -10.35 -48.56 18.73
CA GLU A 10 -9.96 -49.94 19.00
C GLU A 10 -10.26 -50.85 17.81
N ARG A 11 -11.49 -50.78 17.29
CA ARG A 11 -11.88 -51.57 16.10
C ARG A 11 -11.04 -51.22 14.88
N TRP A 12 -10.70 -49.94 14.72
CA TRP A 12 -9.81 -49.48 13.64
C TRP A 12 -8.40 -50.06 13.76
N ASN A 13 -7.85 -50.08 14.95
CA ASN A 13 -6.50 -50.62 15.21
C ASN A 13 -6.43 -52.14 15.04
N ASN A 14 -7.50 -52.82 15.43
CA ASN A 14 -7.62 -54.28 15.30
C ASN A 14 -7.98 -54.73 13.88
N ALA A 15 -8.40 -53.82 13.02
CA ALA A 15 -8.70 -54.12 11.63
C ALA A 15 -7.39 -54.21 10.80
N SER A 16 -7.39 -55.06 9.77
CA SER A 16 -6.27 -55.14 8.83
C SER A 16 -5.98 -53.77 8.22
N THR A 17 -4.73 -53.56 7.83
CA THR A 17 -4.21 -52.30 7.25
C THR A 17 -4.79 -51.99 5.87
N THR A 18 -5.54 -52.89 5.25
CA THR A 18 -6.10 -52.67 3.91
C THR A 18 -7.29 -51.73 3.96
N ARG A 19 -7.37 -50.88 2.96
CA ARG A 19 -8.45 -49.88 2.80
C ARG A 19 -9.84 -50.51 2.79
N ASP A 20 -9.99 -51.64 2.12
CA ASP A 20 -11.30 -52.28 1.94
C ASP A 20 -11.82 -52.87 3.24
N GLN A 21 -10.94 -53.39 4.09
CA GLN A 21 -11.32 -53.91 5.41
C GLN A 21 -11.69 -52.82 6.40
N LYS A 22 -11.08 -51.67 6.32
CA LYS A 22 -11.41 -50.50 7.17
C LYS A 22 -12.68 -49.75 6.75
N LYS A 23 -13.09 -49.89 5.51
CA LYS A 23 -14.28 -49.22 4.97
C LYS A 23 -15.59 -49.55 5.67
N PRO A 24 -15.89 -50.80 6.07
CA PRO A 24 -17.08 -51.12 6.87
C PRO A 24 -17.07 -50.43 8.23
N LEU A 25 -15.94 -50.44 8.95
CA LEU A 25 -15.80 -49.72 10.26
C LEU A 25 -16.09 -48.24 10.14
N TRP A 26 -15.57 -47.62 9.08
CA TRP A 26 -15.81 -46.22 8.83
C TRP A 26 -17.28 -45.89 8.62
N LYS A 27 -18.02 -46.78 7.95
CA LYS A 27 -19.48 -46.65 7.75
C LYS A 27 -20.24 -46.77 9.04
N THR A 28 -19.83 -47.59 9.97
CA THR A 28 -20.48 -47.73 11.28
C THR A 28 -20.26 -46.52 12.18
N TYR A 29 -19.11 -45.90 12.06
CA TYR A 29 -18.79 -44.74 12.89
C TYR A 29 -19.52 -43.45 12.41
N VAL A 30 -19.72 -43.27 11.13
CA VAL A 30 -20.36 -42.04 10.60
C VAL A 30 -21.86 -42.05 10.88
N PRO A 31 -22.43 -41.03 11.53
CA PRO A 31 -23.87 -40.99 11.94
C PRO A 31 -24.84 -41.14 10.77
N ASN A 32 -24.45 -40.81 9.54
CA ASN A 32 -25.27 -40.98 8.36
C ASN A 32 -24.68 -42.05 7.43
N PRO A 33 -25.11 -43.30 7.54
CA PRO A 33 -24.59 -44.39 6.73
C PRO A 33 -24.89 -44.26 5.23
N LYS A 34 -25.97 -43.51 4.84
CA LYS A 34 -26.30 -43.26 3.42
C LYS A 34 -25.33 -42.27 2.76
N LYS A 35 -24.73 -41.39 3.54
CA LYS A 35 -23.76 -40.41 3.07
C LYS A 35 -22.53 -40.38 3.96
N PRO A 36 -21.75 -41.44 4.00
CA PRO A 36 -20.62 -41.57 4.94
C PRO A 36 -19.53 -40.53 4.70
N TYR A 37 -19.58 -39.80 3.58
CA TYR A 37 -18.60 -38.80 3.21
C TYR A 37 -19.06 -37.35 3.50
N GLN A 38 -20.20 -37.16 4.14
CA GLN A 38 -20.68 -35.80 4.45
C GLN A 38 -19.77 -35.05 5.44
N VAL A 39 -19.19 -35.77 6.38
CA VAL A 39 -18.26 -35.18 7.34
C VAL A 39 -16.93 -34.86 6.67
N PHE A 40 -16.47 -35.76 5.82
CA PHE A 40 -15.27 -35.58 5.02
C PHE A 40 -15.62 -35.78 3.55
N PRO A 41 -15.34 -34.82 2.68
CA PRO A 41 -15.80 -34.90 1.29
C PRO A 41 -15.24 -36.09 0.51
N LYS A 42 -14.07 -36.59 0.88
CA LYS A 42 -13.42 -37.70 0.21
C LYS A 42 -12.98 -38.79 1.19
N PHE A 43 -13.21 -40.06 0.85
CA PHE A 43 -12.81 -41.19 1.67
C PHE A 43 -11.32 -41.20 2.02
N ASN A 44 -10.45 -40.88 1.07
CA ASN A 44 -9.01 -40.82 1.30
C ASN A 44 -8.61 -39.75 2.34
N ALA A 45 -9.31 -38.60 2.37
CA ALA A 45 -9.09 -37.59 3.37
C ALA A 45 -9.46 -38.09 4.78
N ARG A 46 -10.59 -38.79 4.91
CA ARG A 46 -10.99 -39.41 6.18
C ARG A 46 -9.98 -40.41 6.70
N MET A 47 -9.51 -41.31 5.80
CA MET A 47 -8.48 -42.29 6.14
C MET A 47 -7.20 -41.59 6.63
N LYS A 48 -6.83 -40.52 6.00
CA LYS A 48 -5.69 -39.72 6.42
C LYS A 48 -5.87 -39.15 7.82
N TYR A 49 -7.04 -38.60 8.13
CA TYR A 49 -7.30 -38.01 9.45
C TYR A 49 -7.34 -39.07 10.56
N VAL A 50 -7.96 -40.20 10.31
CA VAL A 50 -7.98 -41.31 11.29
C VAL A 50 -6.57 -41.88 11.52
N ASN A 51 -5.77 -42.01 10.49
CA ASN A 51 -4.38 -42.41 10.65
C ASN A 51 -3.52 -41.40 11.40
N LEU A 52 -3.77 -40.10 11.16
CA LEU A 52 -3.12 -39.02 11.90
C LEU A 52 -3.52 -39.03 13.39
N TYR A 53 -4.78 -39.31 13.70
CA TYR A 53 -5.23 -39.44 15.07
C TYR A 53 -4.58 -40.64 15.79
N LYS A 54 -4.51 -41.76 15.10
CA LYS A 54 -3.80 -42.91 15.60
C LYS A 54 -2.34 -42.58 15.93
N MET A 55 -1.63 -41.95 15.04
CA MET A 55 -0.26 -41.52 15.24
C MET A 55 -0.12 -40.53 16.40
N TYR A 56 -1.07 -39.63 16.57
CA TYR A 56 -1.11 -38.73 17.72
C TYR A 56 -1.25 -39.47 19.05
N CYS A 57 -2.16 -40.42 19.13
CA CYS A 57 -2.35 -41.23 20.34
C CYS A 57 -1.13 -42.03 20.70
N GLU A 58 -0.37 -42.50 19.70
CA GLU A 58 0.87 -43.28 19.88
C GLU A 58 2.06 -42.40 20.23
N THR A 59 2.21 -41.25 19.63
CA THR A 59 3.43 -40.43 19.70
C THR A 59 3.26 -39.12 20.46
N ASN A 60 2.03 -38.73 20.74
CA ASN A 60 1.67 -37.39 21.22
C ASN A 60 2.28 -36.25 20.36
N ASP A 61 2.53 -36.54 19.09
CA ASP A 61 3.17 -35.61 18.15
C ASP A 61 2.14 -34.72 17.48
N MET A 62 2.21 -33.46 17.79
CA MET A 62 1.33 -32.41 17.26
C MET A 62 1.66 -31.97 15.82
N LYS A 63 2.46 -32.68 15.07
CA LYS A 63 2.59 -32.49 13.60
C LYS A 63 1.27 -32.59 12.84
N MET A 64 0.21 -32.49 13.58
CA MET A 64 -1.13 -32.78 13.17
C MET A 64 -2.01 -31.57 13.14
N ALA A 65 -1.56 -30.53 12.46
CA ALA A 65 -2.45 -29.42 12.16
C ALA A 65 -3.70 -29.87 11.38
N ALA A 66 -3.60 -30.90 10.57
CA ALA A 66 -4.74 -31.55 9.93
C ALA A 66 -5.57 -32.36 10.95
N PHE A 67 -4.92 -32.94 11.94
CA PHE A 67 -5.55 -33.66 13.03
C PHE A 67 -6.38 -32.73 13.90
N ARG A 68 -5.80 -31.65 14.46
CA ARG A 68 -6.57 -30.63 15.21
C ARG A 68 -7.80 -30.14 14.46
N ARG A 69 -7.65 -29.88 13.18
CA ARG A 69 -8.75 -29.37 12.37
C ARG A 69 -9.96 -30.28 12.28
N CYS A 70 -9.76 -31.59 12.34
CA CYS A 70 -10.81 -32.56 12.12
C CYS A 70 -11.08 -33.47 13.31
N VAL A 71 -10.09 -33.75 14.13
CA VAL A 71 -10.17 -34.78 15.19
C VAL A 71 -10.30 -34.20 16.59
N GLU A 72 -9.68 -33.08 16.93
CA GLU A 72 -9.96 -32.39 18.21
C GLU A 72 -11.43 -31.95 18.27
N TYR A 73 -11.95 -31.35 17.18
CA TYR A 73 -13.38 -31.06 17.09
C TYR A 73 -14.28 -32.29 17.14
N PHE A 74 -13.76 -33.38 16.71
CA PHE A 74 -14.45 -34.63 16.66
C PHE A 74 -14.47 -35.36 18.01
N ILE A 75 -13.37 -35.28 18.75
CA ILE A 75 -13.19 -35.94 20.02
C ILE A 75 -13.69 -35.06 21.17
N GLU A 76 -13.29 -33.82 21.24
CA GLU A 76 -13.65 -32.90 22.33
C GLU A 76 -15.14 -32.53 22.31
N ALA A 77 -15.72 -32.40 21.12
CA ALA A 77 -17.14 -32.06 21.01
C ALA A 77 -18.07 -33.29 21.01
N HIS A 78 -17.57 -34.49 20.69
CA HIS A 78 -18.36 -35.72 20.42
C HIS A 78 -19.60 -35.45 19.54
N ASP A 79 -19.60 -34.35 18.81
CA ASP A 79 -20.72 -33.81 18.09
C ASP A 79 -20.41 -33.54 16.61
N PHE A 80 -20.66 -34.55 15.81
CA PHE A 80 -20.56 -34.47 14.35
C PHE A 80 -21.40 -33.37 13.72
N ARG A 81 -22.47 -32.96 14.39
CA ARG A 81 -23.38 -31.95 13.89
C ARG A 81 -22.70 -30.58 13.88
N ASN A 82 -22.10 -30.17 14.99
CA ASN A 82 -21.38 -28.90 15.08
C ASN A 82 -20.21 -28.83 14.11
N TRP A 83 -19.44 -29.93 14.01
CA TRP A 83 -18.35 -29.99 13.06
C TRP A 83 -18.83 -29.90 11.59
N ARG A 84 -19.92 -30.60 11.26
CA ARG A 84 -20.52 -30.59 9.92
C ARG A 84 -21.06 -29.21 9.56
N GLU A 85 -21.75 -28.56 10.46
CA GLU A 85 -22.29 -27.21 10.28
C GLU A 85 -21.18 -26.20 10.07
N ARG A 86 -20.10 -26.29 10.86
CA ARG A 86 -18.91 -25.44 10.70
C ARG A 86 -18.22 -25.65 9.37
N MET A 87 -18.02 -26.88 8.95
CA MET A 87 -17.39 -27.18 7.64
C MET A 87 -18.26 -26.75 6.47
N ARG A 88 -19.59 -26.84 6.62
CA ARG A 88 -20.52 -26.30 5.64
C ARG A 88 -20.39 -24.79 5.55
N TRP A 89 -20.45 -24.10 6.67
CA TRP A 89 -20.32 -22.66 6.73
C TRP A 89 -18.99 -22.18 6.12
N ILE A 90 -17.89 -22.84 6.45
CA ILE A 90 -16.58 -22.52 5.85
C ILE A 90 -16.59 -22.74 4.32
N GLY A 91 -17.21 -23.81 3.83
CA GLY A 91 -17.33 -24.10 2.40
C GLY A 91 -18.19 -23.09 1.64
N GLU A 92 -19.25 -22.58 2.30
CA GLU A 92 -20.15 -21.56 1.74
C GLU A 92 -19.49 -20.17 1.68
N HIS A 93 -18.69 -19.83 2.69
CA HIS A 93 -18.10 -18.49 2.83
C HIS A 93 -16.70 -18.36 2.25
N TYR A 94 -15.97 -19.46 2.06
CA TYR A 94 -14.60 -19.45 1.57
C TYR A 94 -14.40 -20.44 0.42
N SER A 95 -13.82 -19.97 -0.67
CA SER A 95 -13.38 -20.87 -1.75
C SER A 95 -12.44 -21.96 -1.21
N ASP A 96 -12.64 -23.22 -1.64
CA ASP A 96 -11.78 -24.36 -1.23
C ASP A 96 -10.30 -24.13 -1.51
N LYS A 97 -10.01 -23.35 -2.57
CA LYS A 97 -8.63 -23.03 -3.00
C LYS A 97 -8.05 -21.79 -2.32
N ALA A 98 -8.89 -20.95 -1.72
CA ALA A 98 -8.41 -19.71 -1.11
C ALA A 98 -7.80 -19.97 0.27
N VAL A 99 -6.59 -19.50 0.47
CA VAL A 99 -5.93 -19.41 1.78
C VAL A 99 -6.03 -17.97 2.23
N THR A 100 -6.91 -17.69 3.19
CA THR A 100 -7.15 -16.36 3.73
C THR A 100 -7.01 -16.37 5.25
N LEU A 101 -6.72 -15.20 5.85
CA LEU A 101 -6.66 -15.07 7.31
C LEU A 101 -7.98 -15.52 7.96
N ALA A 102 -9.11 -15.05 7.42
CA ALA A 102 -10.43 -15.40 7.93
C ALA A 102 -10.69 -16.91 7.90
N LYS A 103 -10.29 -17.58 6.82
CA LYS A 103 -10.41 -19.04 6.71
C LYS A 103 -9.48 -19.76 7.69
N MET A 104 -8.23 -19.27 7.86
CA MET A 104 -7.30 -19.82 8.82
C MET A 104 -7.79 -19.66 10.27
N THR A 105 -8.31 -18.48 10.62
CA THR A 105 -8.89 -18.25 11.96
C THR A 105 -10.17 -19.05 12.19
N ALA A 106 -11.00 -19.24 11.17
CA ALA A 106 -12.17 -20.08 11.24
C ALA A 106 -11.83 -21.57 11.48
N TYR A 107 -10.72 -22.05 10.91
CA TYR A 107 -10.28 -23.44 11.09
C TYR A 107 -9.53 -23.69 12.38
N TYR A 108 -8.63 -22.77 12.78
CA TYR A 108 -7.63 -23.02 13.83
C TYR A 108 -7.85 -22.18 15.09
N GLY A 109 -8.89 -21.32 15.10
CA GLY A 109 -9.07 -20.31 16.15
C GLY A 109 -8.21 -19.07 15.89
N GLU A 110 -8.42 -18.03 16.69
CA GLU A 110 -7.86 -16.71 16.42
C GLU A 110 -6.33 -16.67 16.51
N VAL A 111 -5.77 -17.23 17.56
CA VAL A 111 -4.31 -17.22 17.81
C VAL A 111 -3.57 -18.09 16.83
N GLU A 112 -3.88 -19.36 16.77
CA GLU A 112 -3.21 -20.32 15.89
C GLU A 112 -3.44 -20.00 14.41
N GLY A 113 -4.64 -19.54 14.05
CA GLY A 113 -4.97 -19.09 12.68
C GLY A 113 -4.12 -17.93 12.23
N LYS A 114 -3.86 -16.94 13.09
CA LYS A 114 -2.95 -15.81 12.79
C LYS A 114 -1.51 -16.27 12.63
N ILE A 115 -1.02 -17.15 13.48
CA ILE A 115 0.35 -17.72 13.37
C ILE A 115 0.52 -18.45 12.04
N ARG A 116 -0.42 -19.34 11.69
CA ARG A 116 -0.37 -20.09 10.43
C ARG A 116 -0.53 -19.21 9.20
N TRP A 117 -1.38 -18.21 9.29
CA TRP A 117 -1.51 -17.23 8.20
C TRP A 117 -0.21 -16.47 7.97
N LYS A 118 0.45 -16.02 9.05
CA LYS A 118 1.75 -15.37 8.94
C LYS A 118 2.79 -16.29 8.30
N ALA A 119 2.94 -17.51 8.78
CA ALA A 119 3.87 -18.49 8.19
C ALA A 119 3.58 -18.79 6.71
N TYR A 120 2.31 -18.82 6.32
CA TYR A 120 1.93 -18.95 4.92
C TYR A 120 2.35 -17.71 4.09
N CYS A 121 2.10 -16.51 4.61
CA CYS A 121 2.52 -15.27 3.95
C CYS A 121 4.04 -15.17 3.81
N ASP A 122 4.79 -15.51 4.86
CA ASP A 122 6.25 -15.49 4.86
C ASP A 122 6.80 -16.48 3.80
N LYS A 123 6.22 -17.68 3.73
CA LYS A 123 6.58 -18.65 2.69
C LYS A 123 6.23 -18.16 1.28
N GLN A 124 5.09 -17.49 1.10
CA GLN A 124 4.73 -16.90 -0.19
C GLN A 124 5.69 -15.77 -0.57
N ALA A 125 6.09 -14.94 0.39
CA ALA A 125 7.06 -13.88 0.16
C ALA A 125 8.41 -14.47 -0.28
N GLU A 126 8.93 -15.48 0.43
CA GLU A 126 10.17 -16.16 0.08
C GLU A 126 10.13 -16.75 -1.34
N THR A 127 9.05 -17.45 -1.70
CA THR A 127 8.93 -18.09 -3.02
C THR A 127 8.74 -17.11 -4.18
N ASN A 128 8.47 -15.84 -3.89
CA ASN A 128 8.32 -14.77 -4.89
C ASN A 128 9.58 -13.91 -5.04
N THR A 129 10.67 -14.22 -4.35
CA THR A 129 11.95 -13.52 -4.53
C THR A 129 12.68 -13.97 -5.80
N PHE A 130 13.55 -13.09 -6.30
CA PHE A 130 14.41 -13.42 -7.44
C PHE A 130 15.33 -14.60 -7.11
N GLU A 131 15.97 -14.58 -5.96
CA GLU A 131 16.90 -15.61 -5.49
C GLU A 131 16.25 -16.99 -5.48
N TYR A 132 15.02 -17.08 -4.96
CA TYR A 132 14.27 -18.33 -4.98
C TYR A 132 13.96 -18.79 -6.41
N LYS A 133 13.52 -17.88 -7.28
CA LYS A 133 13.18 -18.19 -8.68
C LYS A 133 14.43 -18.60 -9.48
N GLN A 134 15.54 -17.92 -9.26
CA GLN A 134 16.81 -18.25 -9.84
C GLN A 134 17.27 -19.65 -9.41
N LYS A 135 17.30 -19.90 -8.09
CA LYS A 135 17.72 -21.20 -7.54
C LYS A 135 16.86 -22.38 -8.00
N LYS A 136 15.53 -22.16 -8.07
CA LYS A 136 14.57 -23.24 -8.37
C LYS A 136 14.32 -23.47 -9.85
N TYR A 137 14.34 -22.40 -10.65
CA TYR A 137 13.93 -22.43 -12.05
C TYR A 137 15.03 -21.96 -13.01
N GLY A 138 16.19 -21.52 -12.51
CA GLY A 138 17.27 -20.96 -13.33
C GLY A 138 16.93 -19.62 -13.99
N MET A 139 15.95 -18.89 -13.44
CA MET A 139 15.40 -17.67 -14.05
C MET A 139 16.44 -16.55 -14.03
N THR A 140 16.62 -15.86 -15.15
CA THR A 140 17.44 -14.63 -15.22
C THR A 140 16.71 -13.44 -14.60
N GLU A 141 17.42 -12.35 -14.36
CA GLU A 141 16.81 -11.11 -13.83
C GLU A 141 15.78 -10.51 -14.80
N GLU A 142 16.06 -10.55 -16.10
CA GLU A 142 15.15 -10.09 -17.15
C GLU A 142 13.89 -10.95 -17.21
N GLU A 143 14.03 -12.27 -17.13
CA GLU A 143 12.88 -13.19 -17.09
C GLU A 143 12.05 -12.98 -15.83
N PHE A 144 12.68 -12.73 -14.69
CA PHE A 144 11.98 -12.44 -13.44
C PHE A 144 11.23 -11.11 -13.51
N LYS A 145 11.82 -10.06 -14.09
CA LYS A 145 11.14 -8.78 -14.35
C LYS A 145 9.95 -8.97 -15.28
N ALA A 146 10.12 -9.69 -16.39
CA ALA A 146 9.04 -9.99 -17.32
C ALA A 146 7.91 -10.83 -16.67
N TYR A 147 8.26 -11.82 -15.86
CA TYR A 147 7.33 -12.61 -15.08
C TYR A 147 6.48 -11.75 -14.14
N ASN A 148 7.11 -10.84 -13.38
CA ASN A 148 6.40 -9.94 -12.49
C ASN A 148 5.54 -8.92 -13.24
N GLN A 149 6.05 -8.35 -14.35
CA GLN A 149 5.28 -7.44 -15.21
C GLN A 149 4.02 -8.12 -15.78
N SER A 150 4.13 -9.38 -16.19
CA SER A 150 2.99 -10.12 -16.74
C SER A 150 1.88 -10.39 -15.72
N ARG A 151 2.23 -10.43 -14.41
CA ARG A 151 1.31 -10.67 -13.29
C ARG A 151 0.76 -9.41 -12.67
N ALA A 152 1.38 -8.27 -12.93
CA ALA A 152 0.94 -6.99 -12.38
C ALA A 152 -0.49 -6.67 -12.84
N VAL A 153 -1.31 -6.14 -11.92
CA VAL A 153 -2.64 -5.66 -12.25
C VAL A 153 -2.52 -4.33 -12.96
N THR A 154 -2.40 -4.38 -14.28
CA THR A 154 -2.37 -3.23 -15.17
C THR A 154 -3.54 -3.31 -16.15
N LEU A 155 -3.97 -2.17 -16.69
CA LEU A 155 -5.03 -2.16 -17.69
C LEU A 155 -4.70 -3.10 -18.87
N LYS A 156 -3.46 -3.05 -19.35
CA LYS A 156 -2.98 -3.93 -20.44
C LYS A 156 -3.11 -5.41 -20.10
N ASN A 157 -2.69 -5.82 -18.91
CA ASN A 157 -2.75 -7.22 -18.49
C ASN A 157 -4.20 -7.66 -18.23
N CYS A 158 -5.04 -6.80 -17.67
CA CYS A 158 -6.47 -7.09 -17.48
C CYS A 158 -7.18 -7.27 -18.83
N ILE A 159 -6.92 -6.38 -19.80
CA ILE A 159 -7.48 -6.50 -21.16
C ILE A 159 -6.98 -7.77 -21.85
N LYS A 160 -5.68 -8.08 -21.75
CA LYS A 160 -5.11 -9.30 -22.35
C LYS A 160 -5.75 -10.56 -21.77
N LYS A 161 -6.09 -10.58 -20.49
CA LYS A 161 -6.63 -11.75 -19.79
C LYS A 161 -8.14 -11.91 -19.92
N HIS A 162 -8.89 -10.82 -19.96
CA HIS A 162 -10.35 -10.83 -19.84
C HIS A 162 -11.09 -10.17 -21.02
N GLY A 163 -10.36 -9.66 -22.03
CA GLY A 163 -10.94 -8.85 -23.10
C GLY A 163 -11.07 -7.38 -22.74
N LYS A 164 -11.38 -6.53 -23.74
CA LYS A 164 -11.33 -5.07 -23.59
C LYS A 164 -12.33 -4.53 -22.56
N GLU A 165 -13.61 -4.93 -22.65
CA GLU A 165 -14.66 -4.41 -21.78
C GLU A 165 -14.50 -4.91 -20.34
N GLU A 166 -14.44 -6.21 -20.14
CA GLU A 166 -14.34 -6.83 -18.82
C GLU A 166 -12.98 -6.53 -18.16
N GLY A 167 -11.88 -6.54 -18.91
CA GLY A 167 -10.56 -6.18 -18.38
C GLY A 167 -10.50 -4.72 -17.93
N THR A 168 -11.18 -3.80 -18.64
CA THR A 168 -11.27 -2.39 -18.20
C THR A 168 -12.11 -2.26 -16.95
N ARG A 169 -13.22 -2.98 -16.83
CA ARG A 169 -14.07 -3.01 -15.62
C ARG A 169 -13.28 -3.50 -14.40
N ILE A 170 -12.63 -4.66 -14.53
CA ILE A 170 -11.81 -5.26 -13.46
C ILE A 170 -10.69 -4.30 -13.03
N PHE A 171 -10.02 -3.64 -13.98
CA PHE A 171 -8.97 -2.69 -13.65
C PHE A 171 -9.50 -1.46 -12.92
N LYS A 172 -10.65 -0.91 -13.34
CA LYS A 172 -11.31 0.20 -12.63
C LYS A 172 -11.71 -0.18 -11.19
N GLU A 173 -12.30 -1.35 -10.99
CA GLU A 173 -12.63 -1.87 -9.65
C GLU A 173 -11.38 -2.05 -8.78
N TYR A 174 -10.29 -2.55 -9.36
CA TYR A 174 -9.01 -2.64 -8.67
C TYR A 174 -8.49 -1.26 -8.24
N CYS A 175 -8.53 -0.26 -9.12
CA CYS A 175 -8.11 1.11 -8.80
C CYS A 175 -8.95 1.72 -7.66
N ILE A 176 -10.28 1.51 -7.67
CA ILE A 176 -11.17 1.95 -6.59
C ILE A 176 -10.75 1.29 -5.27
N LYS A 177 -10.61 -0.04 -5.25
CA LYS A 177 -10.16 -0.77 -4.07
C LYS A 177 -8.78 -0.32 -3.57
N GLN A 178 -7.87 0.06 -4.47
CA GLN A 178 -6.55 0.57 -4.09
C GLN A 178 -6.63 1.99 -3.48
N LYS A 179 -7.55 2.84 -3.94
CA LYS A 179 -7.79 4.15 -3.31
C LYS A 179 -8.25 4.00 -1.85
N ASP A 180 -9.06 2.97 -1.56
CA ASP A 180 -9.62 2.72 -0.23
C ASP A 180 -8.72 1.82 0.65
N ALA A 181 -7.74 1.13 0.05
CA ALA A 181 -6.94 0.14 0.74
C ALA A 181 -5.71 0.74 1.43
N GLY A 182 -5.69 0.72 2.75
CA GLY A 182 -4.49 0.78 3.59
C GLY A 182 -3.64 2.06 3.58
N CYS A 183 -3.94 3.00 2.67
CA CYS A 183 -3.21 4.25 2.49
C CYS A 183 -4.11 5.50 2.48
N SER A 184 -5.43 5.32 2.60
CA SER A 184 -6.38 6.44 2.63
C SER A 184 -6.49 7.04 4.04
N LEU A 185 -6.87 8.30 4.11
CA LEU A 185 -7.15 8.95 5.39
C LEU A 185 -8.22 8.20 6.18
N SER A 186 -9.30 7.77 5.50
CA SER A 186 -10.38 7.00 6.12
C SER A 186 -9.90 5.71 6.78
N TYR A 187 -9.01 4.96 6.13
CA TYR A 187 -8.40 3.76 6.72
C TYR A 187 -7.64 4.06 8.02
N PHE A 188 -6.85 5.14 8.03
CA PHE A 188 -6.09 5.51 9.23
C PHE A 188 -7.03 5.99 10.35
N GLN A 189 -8.08 6.75 10.03
CA GLN A 189 -9.06 7.21 10.99
C GLN A 189 -9.88 6.05 11.59
N GLU A 190 -10.32 5.11 10.77
CA GLU A 190 -11.03 3.91 11.22
C GLU A 190 -10.16 3.04 12.16
N LYS A 191 -8.87 2.91 11.83
CA LYS A 191 -7.95 2.03 12.57
C LYS A 191 -7.42 2.64 13.86
N TYR A 192 -7.18 3.95 13.91
CA TYR A 192 -6.46 4.62 15.00
C TYR A 192 -7.28 5.75 15.65
N GLY A 193 -8.52 5.99 15.20
CA GLY A 193 -9.33 7.13 15.62
C GLY A 193 -9.04 8.40 14.81
N GLU A 194 -9.89 9.41 14.97
CA GLU A 194 -9.89 10.58 14.11
C GLU A 194 -8.58 11.38 14.18
N ILE A 195 -8.12 11.70 15.38
CA ILE A 195 -6.94 12.57 15.59
C ILE A 195 -5.65 11.79 15.29
N GLU A 196 -5.45 10.65 15.93
CA GLU A 196 -4.25 9.83 15.74
C GLU A 196 -4.15 9.29 14.31
N GLY A 197 -5.29 8.94 13.69
CA GLY A 197 -5.36 8.50 12.31
C GLY A 197 -4.92 9.57 11.32
N LYS A 198 -5.33 10.83 11.52
CA LYS A 198 -4.86 11.98 10.72
C LYS A 198 -3.35 12.16 10.83
N GLN A 199 -2.82 12.12 12.05
CA GLN A 199 -1.38 12.27 12.29
C GLN A 199 -0.59 11.16 11.59
N LYS A 200 -0.96 9.89 11.81
CA LYS A 200 -0.29 8.74 11.16
C LYS A 200 -0.39 8.78 9.63
N TYR A 201 -1.50 9.23 9.09
CA TYR A 201 -1.66 9.42 7.65
C TYR A 201 -0.66 10.44 7.10
N LEU A 202 -0.52 11.60 7.76
CA LEU A 202 0.43 12.63 7.38
C LEU A 202 1.89 12.17 7.54
N ASP A 203 2.21 11.45 8.62
CA ASP A 203 3.54 10.90 8.87
C ASP A 203 3.95 9.90 7.77
N VAL A 204 3.04 9.01 7.39
CA VAL A 204 3.30 8.04 6.30
C VAL A 204 3.48 8.75 4.96
N ASN A 205 2.68 9.78 4.68
CA ASN A 205 2.81 10.53 3.43
C ASN A 205 4.08 11.38 3.38
N SER A 206 4.47 12.00 4.49
CA SER A 206 5.75 12.73 4.56
C SER A 206 6.95 11.82 4.31
N GLN A 207 6.91 10.59 4.84
CA GLN A 207 7.96 9.59 4.61
C GLN A 207 8.02 9.05 3.16
N LYS A 208 6.93 9.18 2.41
CA LYS A 208 6.85 8.80 0.98
C LYS A 208 7.09 9.96 0.03
N ALA A 209 7.16 11.17 0.54
CA ALA A 209 7.37 12.36 -0.26
C ALA A 209 8.66 12.28 -1.08
N LEU A 210 8.64 12.89 -2.25
CA LEU A 210 9.79 12.93 -3.18
C LEU A 210 10.82 13.96 -2.72
N THR A 211 11.42 13.74 -1.55
CA THR A 211 12.43 14.61 -0.97
C THR A 211 13.80 13.94 -0.95
N LEU A 212 14.87 14.74 -1.01
CA LEU A 212 16.23 14.22 -0.95
C LEU A 212 16.47 13.38 0.32
N GLU A 213 15.99 13.86 1.47
CA GLU A 213 16.14 13.17 2.75
C GLU A 213 15.50 11.79 2.75
N ASN A 214 14.30 11.67 2.13
CA ASN A 214 13.62 10.39 2.03
C ASN A 214 14.35 9.41 1.11
N TYR A 215 14.95 9.90 0.03
CA TYR A 215 15.77 9.07 -0.86
C TYR A 215 17.06 8.62 -0.19
N VAL A 216 17.77 9.52 0.48
CA VAL A 216 18.98 9.20 1.24
C VAL A 216 18.69 8.23 2.38
N ARG A 217 17.62 8.45 3.14
CA ARG A 217 17.18 7.53 4.19
C ARG A 217 16.87 6.12 3.67
N LYS A 218 16.27 6.02 2.49
CA LYS A 218 15.80 4.74 1.92
C LYS A 218 16.90 3.95 1.22
N TYR A 219 17.82 4.64 0.53
CA TYR A 219 18.79 4.01 -0.37
C TYR A 219 20.25 4.26 0.03
N GLY A 220 20.51 5.01 1.11
CA GLY A 220 21.85 5.46 1.48
C GLY A 220 22.25 6.75 0.77
N ASP A 221 23.38 7.32 1.18
CA ASP A 221 23.78 8.68 0.76
C ASP A 221 24.02 8.77 -0.76
N GLU A 222 24.88 7.94 -1.31
CA GLU A 222 25.27 7.99 -2.73
C GLU A 222 24.11 7.59 -3.65
N GLU A 223 23.56 6.40 -3.46
CA GLU A 223 22.47 5.87 -4.29
C GLU A 223 21.19 6.72 -4.14
N GLY A 224 20.91 7.20 -2.94
CA GLY A 224 19.76 8.06 -2.67
C GLY A 224 19.84 9.38 -3.44
N LYS A 225 21.00 10.05 -3.45
CA LYS A 225 21.23 11.27 -4.23
C LYS A 225 21.10 11.04 -5.73
N GLU A 226 21.69 9.98 -6.25
CA GLU A 226 21.59 9.64 -7.67
C GLU A 226 20.13 9.36 -8.11
N ARG A 227 19.39 8.59 -7.30
CA ARG A 227 17.97 8.32 -7.56
C ARG A 227 17.12 9.59 -7.50
N TYR A 228 17.39 10.47 -6.53
CA TYR A 228 16.69 11.74 -6.40
C TYR A 228 16.97 12.64 -7.62
N LYS A 229 18.21 12.72 -8.08
CA LYS A 229 18.58 13.44 -9.32
C LYS A 229 17.79 12.94 -10.54
N ASN A 230 17.60 11.63 -10.67
CA ASN A 230 16.79 11.05 -11.74
C ASN A 230 15.31 11.47 -11.64
N VAL A 231 14.78 11.65 -10.43
CA VAL A 231 13.41 12.15 -10.21
C VAL A 231 13.28 13.62 -10.60
N LEU A 232 14.29 14.46 -10.30
CA LEU A 232 14.31 15.86 -10.72
C LEU A 232 14.26 16.02 -12.23
N GLY A 233 14.83 15.07 -12.98
CA GLY A 233 14.75 15.04 -14.44
C GLY A 233 13.38 14.62 -14.98
N SER A 234 12.45 14.23 -14.13
CA SER A 234 11.12 13.77 -14.50
C SER A 234 10.10 14.91 -14.65
N LYS A 235 8.89 14.56 -15.06
CA LYS A 235 7.76 15.50 -15.21
C LYS A 235 7.21 16.10 -13.89
N TYR A 236 7.74 15.71 -12.76
CA TYR A 236 7.25 16.18 -11.45
C TYR A 236 7.83 17.55 -11.04
N PHE A 237 8.91 18.00 -11.67
CA PHE A 237 9.56 19.27 -11.35
C PHE A 237 9.72 20.15 -12.59
N SER A 238 9.46 21.45 -12.43
CA SER A 238 9.61 22.43 -13.49
C SER A 238 11.08 22.84 -13.64
N LYS A 239 11.70 22.52 -14.77
CA LYS A 239 13.08 22.93 -15.07
C LYS A 239 13.23 24.46 -15.11
N ILE A 240 12.18 25.17 -15.54
CA ILE A 240 12.19 26.63 -15.60
C ILE A 240 12.19 27.21 -14.18
N ALA A 241 11.34 26.70 -13.31
CA ALA A 241 11.32 27.09 -11.90
C ALA A 241 12.66 26.81 -11.21
N MET A 242 13.22 25.62 -11.40
CA MET A 242 14.53 25.26 -10.84
C MET A 242 15.62 26.24 -11.31
N SER A 243 15.68 26.57 -12.59
CA SER A 243 16.65 27.54 -13.12
C SER A 243 16.47 28.93 -12.50
N MET A 244 15.24 29.41 -12.37
CA MET A 244 14.93 30.67 -11.73
C MET A 244 15.40 30.71 -10.27
N PHE A 245 15.15 29.66 -9.50
CA PHE A 245 15.54 29.57 -8.08
C PHE A 245 17.06 29.46 -7.90
N GLU A 246 17.76 28.79 -8.80
CA GLU A 246 19.22 28.79 -8.84
C GLU A 246 19.76 30.21 -9.10
N GLU A 247 19.18 30.96 -10.02
CA GLU A 247 19.59 32.33 -10.29
C GLU A 247 19.33 33.26 -9.11
N ILE A 248 18.18 33.14 -8.43
CA ILE A 248 17.91 33.85 -7.19
C ILE A 248 18.97 33.52 -6.14
N LEU A 249 19.24 32.23 -5.90
CA LEU A 249 20.25 31.78 -4.95
C LEU A 249 21.63 32.37 -5.28
N ASN A 250 22.03 32.35 -6.54
CA ASN A 250 23.33 32.85 -6.97
C ASN A 250 23.49 34.38 -6.74
N LYS A 251 22.40 35.16 -6.86
CA LYS A 251 22.40 36.60 -6.62
C LYS A 251 22.30 37.00 -5.14
N LEU A 252 22.03 36.04 -4.23
CA LEU A 252 22.01 36.30 -2.80
C LEU A 252 23.45 36.45 -2.26
N PRO A 253 23.70 37.34 -1.27
CA PRO A 253 24.97 37.41 -0.54
C PRO A 253 25.30 36.09 0.18
N GLU A 254 26.58 35.72 0.29
CA GLU A 254 27.01 34.44 0.88
C GLU A 254 26.47 34.20 2.29
N TYR A 255 26.43 35.24 3.12
CA TYR A 255 25.90 35.13 4.50
C TYR A 255 24.40 34.78 4.54
N MET A 256 23.61 35.13 3.49
CA MET A 256 22.20 34.75 3.40
C MET A 256 22.03 33.31 2.94
N LYS A 257 23.00 32.77 2.20
CA LYS A 257 22.98 31.36 1.76
C LYS A 257 23.20 30.37 2.90
N LEU A 258 23.63 30.85 4.05
CA LEU A 258 23.74 30.05 5.29
C LEU A 258 22.38 29.75 5.94
N MET A 259 21.33 30.48 5.58
CA MET A 259 19.97 30.16 6.02
C MET A 259 19.49 28.86 5.37
N PRO A 260 18.57 28.13 6.03
CA PRO A 260 17.84 27.04 5.39
C PRO A 260 17.03 27.56 4.19
N ILE A 261 17.44 27.21 2.97
CA ILE A 261 16.76 27.55 1.72
C ILE A 261 16.33 26.26 1.05
N TYR A 262 15.04 26.14 0.77
CA TYR A 262 14.40 24.96 0.22
C TYR A 262 13.89 25.24 -1.19
N PHE A 263 14.27 24.43 -2.14
CA PHE A 263 13.72 24.30 -3.49
C PHE A 263 14.28 23.04 -4.13
N ALA A 264 13.58 22.47 -5.10
CA ALA A 264 14.01 21.23 -5.74
C ALA A 264 15.25 21.44 -6.62
N ASN A 265 16.38 20.84 -6.26
CA ASN A 265 17.57 20.68 -7.11
C ASN A 265 18.39 19.45 -6.67
N GLU A 266 19.57 19.22 -7.21
CA GLU A 266 20.40 18.03 -6.92
C GLU A 266 20.80 17.89 -5.43
N THR A 267 20.83 18.98 -4.68
CA THR A 267 21.32 19.04 -3.29
C THR A 267 20.25 19.51 -2.29
N ARG A 268 19.10 19.90 -2.77
CA ARG A 268 18.01 20.49 -1.97
C ARG A 268 16.68 19.85 -2.31
N THR A 269 15.71 20.06 -1.46
CA THR A 269 14.34 19.60 -1.62
C THR A 269 13.36 20.75 -1.43
N GLU A 270 12.14 20.64 -1.94
CA GLU A 270 11.07 21.57 -1.66
C GLU A 270 10.74 21.59 -0.16
N TYR A 271 10.30 22.75 0.33
CA TYR A 271 9.77 22.87 1.67
C TYR A 271 8.38 22.26 1.73
N TYR A 272 8.12 21.43 2.74
CA TYR A 272 6.78 20.91 2.94
C TYR A 272 6.23 21.22 4.32
N MET A 273 4.91 21.38 4.39
CA MET A 273 4.21 21.68 5.63
C MET A 273 2.93 20.85 5.74
N PRO A 274 2.74 20.10 6.84
CA PRO A 274 1.54 19.34 7.08
C PRO A 274 0.39 20.25 7.52
N ASP A 275 -0.74 20.17 6.84
CA ASP A 275 -2.01 20.74 7.26
C ASP A 275 -2.81 19.68 8.02
N HIS A 276 -2.73 19.71 9.34
CA HIS A 276 -3.42 18.76 10.20
C HIS A 276 -4.94 18.88 10.16
N ASN A 277 -5.47 20.07 9.85
CA ASN A 277 -6.91 20.29 9.78
C ASN A 277 -7.51 19.59 8.56
N ASN A 278 -6.86 19.76 7.40
CA ASN A 278 -7.32 19.17 6.14
C ASN A 278 -6.62 17.83 5.80
N SER A 279 -5.74 17.33 6.67
CA SER A 279 -4.97 16.10 6.47
C SER A 279 -4.23 16.07 5.13
N LYS A 280 -3.60 17.20 4.80
CA LYS A 280 -2.83 17.40 3.57
C LYS A 280 -1.39 17.72 3.86
N LEU A 281 -0.51 17.35 2.94
CA LEU A 281 0.88 17.74 2.92
C LEU A 281 1.06 18.67 1.72
N TYR A 282 1.37 19.93 1.99
CA TYR A 282 1.65 20.94 0.96
C TYR A 282 3.15 21.07 0.74
N PHE A 283 3.56 21.13 -0.51
CA PHE A 283 4.94 21.38 -0.95
C PHE A 283 5.02 22.75 -1.56
N TYR A 284 6.08 23.50 -1.28
CA TYR A 284 6.29 24.88 -1.73
C TYR A 284 7.58 24.96 -2.53
N ASP A 285 7.49 25.56 -3.71
CA ASP A 285 8.54 25.50 -4.74
C ASP A 285 9.85 26.13 -4.28
N PHE A 286 9.82 27.32 -3.66
CA PHE A 286 10.98 27.98 -3.08
C PHE A 286 10.60 28.58 -1.71
N THR A 287 11.35 28.27 -0.67
CA THR A 287 11.01 28.76 0.68
C THR A 287 12.25 29.03 1.52
N ILE A 288 12.24 30.14 2.24
CA ILE A 288 13.21 30.50 3.28
C ILE A 288 12.44 30.65 4.60
N PRO A 289 12.36 29.58 5.44
CA PRO A 289 11.53 29.61 6.65
C PRO A 289 11.97 30.65 7.68
N THR A 290 13.27 30.91 7.79
CA THR A 290 13.83 31.88 8.74
C THR A 290 13.23 33.28 8.58
N ILE A 291 13.01 33.73 7.35
CA ILE A 291 12.41 35.02 7.04
C ILE A 291 10.93 34.93 6.66
N LYS A 292 10.31 33.78 6.84
CA LYS A 292 8.90 33.52 6.52
C LYS A 292 8.51 33.97 5.09
N TYR A 293 9.31 33.56 4.11
CA TYR A 293 9.10 33.90 2.71
C TYR A 293 9.03 32.68 1.83
N CYS A 294 8.10 32.67 0.89
CA CYS A 294 7.99 31.62 -0.10
C CYS A 294 7.62 32.15 -1.49
N ILE A 295 7.98 31.42 -2.53
CA ILE A 295 7.62 31.69 -3.92
C ILE A 295 7.00 30.41 -4.50
N GLU A 296 5.87 30.55 -5.17
CA GLU A 296 5.22 29.53 -6.00
C GLU A 296 5.41 29.90 -7.47
N PHE A 297 5.89 28.98 -8.27
CA PHE A 297 6.04 29.16 -9.71
C PHE A 297 4.95 28.41 -10.47
N ASN A 298 3.96 29.14 -10.96
CA ASN A 298 2.81 28.57 -11.63
C ASN A 298 3.03 28.45 -13.14
N GLY A 299 3.14 27.22 -13.65
CA GLY A 299 3.06 26.97 -15.09
C GLY A 299 1.67 27.31 -15.63
N ASP A 300 1.61 28.09 -16.72
CA ASP A 300 0.36 28.64 -17.25
C ASP A 300 -0.72 27.58 -17.55
N PHE A 301 -0.31 26.42 -18.06
CA PHE A 301 -1.22 25.33 -18.37
C PHE A 301 -1.66 24.56 -17.11
N TRP A 302 -0.72 24.24 -16.23
CA TRP A 302 -0.98 23.37 -15.09
C TRP A 302 -1.83 24.03 -14.00
N HIS A 303 -1.68 25.36 -13.84
CA HIS A 303 -2.40 26.18 -12.88
C HIS A 303 -3.46 27.06 -13.54
N CYS A 304 -3.68 26.88 -14.84
CA CYS A 304 -4.69 27.60 -15.61
C CYS A 304 -4.58 29.12 -15.41
N ASN A 305 -3.50 29.73 -15.91
CA ASN A 305 -3.25 31.16 -15.73
C ASN A 305 -4.51 32.01 -16.04
N PRO A 306 -4.99 32.84 -15.10
CA PRO A 306 -6.21 33.66 -15.29
C PRO A 306 -6.15 34.63 -16.49
N SER A 307 -4.97 34.93 -17.01
CA SER A 307 -4.84 35.70 -18.26
C SER A 307 -5.19 34.91 -19.52
N LYS A 308 -5.29 33.58 -19.41
CA LYS A 308 -5.50 32.64 -20.53
C LYS A 308 -6.74 31.77 -20.39
N TYR A 309 -7.24 31.58 -19.18
CA TYR A 309 -8.35 30.68 -18.86
C TYR A 309 -9.43 31.41 -18.08
N ASN A 310 -10.67 30.96 -18.24
CA ASN A 310 -11.82 31.43 -17.50
C ASN A 310 -12.26 30.40 -16.45
N GLU A 311 -12.94 30.82 -15.42
CA GLU A 311 -13.41 29.98 -14.31
C GLU A 311 -14.24 28.76 -14.75
N CYS A 312 -15.04 28.91 -15.82
CA CYS A 312 -15.91 27.87 -16.34
C CYS A 312 -15.24 26.92 -17.33
N ASP A 313 -14.00 27.19 -17.72
CA ASP A 313 -13.28 26.36 -18.68
C ASP A 313 -13.01 24.97 -18.11
N ILE A 314 -12.92 23.98 -19.00
CA ILE A 314 -12.55 22.60 -18.68
C ILE A 314 -11.20 22.31 -19.36
N VAL A 315 -10.23 21.82 -18.60
CA VAL A 315 -8.92 21.45 -19.10
C VAL A 315 -8.69 19.96 -18.89
N ASN A 316 -8.13 19.31 -19.89
CA ASN A 316 -7.76 17.90 -19.79
C ASN A 316 -6.32 17.76 -19.29
N ILE A 317 -6.16 17.21 -18.09
CA ILE A 317 -4.85 16.96 -17.47
C ILE A 317 -4.68 15.44 -17.30
N PHE A 318 -3.73 14.85 -18.02
CA PHE A 318 -3.45 13.41 -18.01
C PHE A 318 -4.65 12.51 -18.34
N GLY A 319 -5.58 13.00 -19.16
CA GLY A 319 -6.77 12.23 -19.58
C GLY A 319 -7.97 12.37 -18.62
N GLU A 320 -7.88 13.21 -17.61
CA GLU A 320 -8.98 13.59 -16.72
C GLU A 320 -9.38 15.05 -16.95
N ASP A 321 -10.66 15.33 -16.97
CA ASP A 321 -11.21 16.68 -17.16
C ASP A 321 -11.38 17.37 -15.81
N TYR A 322 -10.81 18.58 -15.70
CA TYR A 322 -10.90 19.43 -14.51
C TYR A 322 -11.51 20.79 -14.86
N LYS A 323 -12.35 21.31 -13.98
CA LYS A 323 -12.77 22.71 -14.07
C LYS A 323 -11.63 23.61 -13.60
N VAL A 324 -11.44 24.71 -14.31
CA VAL A 324 -10.42 25.72 -13.95
C VAL A 324 -10.66 26.27 -12.55
N SER A 325 -11.93 26.52 -12.16
CA SER A 325 -12.28 26.93 -10.81
C SER A 325 -11.80 25.98 -9.71
N GLU A 326 -11.85 24.66 -9.94
CA GLU A 326 -11.39 23.67 -8.97
C GLU A 326 -9.86 23.70 -8.78
N ILE A 327 -9.12 23.94 -9.87
CA ILE A 327 -7.67 24.13 -9.85
C ILE A 327 -7.30 25.37 -9.05
N TRP A 328 -7.94 26.51 -9.37
CA TRP A 328 -7.70 27.76 -8.67
C TRP A 328 -8.06 27.68 -7.19
N GLU A 329 -9.16 27.03 -6.84
CA GLU A 329 -9.54 26.84 -5.43
C GLU A 329 -8.52 25.97 -4.67
N LYS A 330 -7.98 24.95 -5.32
CA LYS A 330 -6.93 24.11 -4.74
C LYS A 330 -5.64 24.90 -4.51
N ASP A 331 -5.22 25.70 -5.48
CA ASP A 331 -4.01 26.52 -5.38
C ASP A 331 -4.19 27.62 -4.33
N LYS A 332 -5.34 28.28 -4.31
CA LYS A 332 -5.70 29.25 -3.29
C LYS A 332 -5.61 28.67 -1.89
N ARG A 333 -6.19 27.47 -1.65
CA ARG A 333 -6.13 26.81 -0.34
C ARG A 333 -4.67 26.54 0.10
N LYS A 334 -3.80 26.15 -0.81
CA LYS A 334 -2.36 25.96 -0.55
C LYS A 334 -1.69 27.26 -0.11
N ILE A 335 -1.95 28.34 -0.84
CA ILE A 335 -1.37 29.66 -0.57
C ILE A 335 -1.94 30.25 0.73
N ASP A 336 -3.26 30.19 0.93
CA ASP A 336 -3.90 30.67 2.15
C ASP A 336 -3.40 29.93 3.39
N PHE A 337 -3.13 28.63 3.27
CA PHE A 337 -2.58 27.85 4.36
C PHE A 337 -1.18 28.35 4.78
N ILE A 338 -0.24 28.52 3.84
CA ILE A 338 1.11 29.00 4.22
C ILE A 338 1.08 30.44 4.73
N ARG A 339 0.22 31.28 4.20
CA ARG A 339 0.00 32.64 4.70
C ARG A 339 -0.55 32.64 6.13
N SER A 340 -1.46 31.71 6.45
CA SER A 340 -1.98 31.55 7.82
C SER A 340 -0.88 31.15 8.83
N GLN A 341 0.24 30.55 8.35
CA GLN A 341 1.42 30.22 9.15
C GLN A 341 2.41 31.39 9.27
N GLY A 342 2.00 32.58 8.81
CA GLY A 342 2.79 33.81 8.90
C GLY A 342 3.81 34.00 7.79
N PHE A 343 3.74 33.23 6.72
CA PHE A 343 4.58 33.42 5.55
C PHE A 343 3.98 34.46 4.60
N GLU A 344 4.84 35.23 3.96
CA GLU A 344 4.51 35.93 2.73
C GLU A 344 4.82 34.98 1.56
N CYS A 345 3.84 34.84 0.65
CA CYS A 345 3.94 33.95 -0.49
C CYS A 345 3.65 34.73 -1.77
N ASP A 346 4.64 34.80 -2.66
CA ASP A 346 4.52 35.36 -4.00
C ASP A 346 4.19 34.25 -5.01
N VAL A 347 3.33 34.56 -5.96
CA VAL A 347 3.00 33.67 -7.07
C VAL A 347 3.57 34.27 -8.35
N ILE A 348 4.42 33.53 -9.03
CA ILE A 348 5.05 33.94 -10.30
C ILE A 348 4.51 33.05 -11.40
N TRP A 349 3.93 33.68 -12.43
CA TRP A 349 3.44 32.96 -13.60
C TRP A 349 4.55 32.73 -14.62
N GLU A 350 4.54 31.60 -15.27
CA GLU A 350 5.52 31.23 -16.29
C GLU A 350 5.60 32.26 -17.41
N SER A 351 4.48 32.75 -17.90
CA SER A 351 4.44 33.79 -18.95
C SER A 351 5.08 35.11 -18.52
N ASP A 352 4.85 35.53 -17.27
CA ASP A 352 5.43 36.76 -16.73
C ASP A 352 6.95 36.61 -16.58
N TYR A 353 7.40 35.48 -16.05
CA TYR A 353 8.82 35.16 -15.92
C TYR A 353 9.52 35.11 -17.29
N ARG A 354 8.90 34.47 -18.28
CA ARG A 354 9.47 34.40 -19.65
C ARG A 354 9.59 35.78 -20.29
N SER A 355 8.69 36.71 -19.99
CA SER A 355 8.68 38.05 -20.51
C SER A 355 9.67 39.00 -19.81
N ASN A 356 9.92 38.80 -18.50
CA ASN A 356 10.67 39.75 -17.67
C ASN A 356 11.52 39.05 -16.61
N SER A 357 12.27 38.00 -16.97
CA SER A 357 13.02 37.16 -16.01
C SER A 357 13.96 37.93 -15.10
N GLU A 358 14.81 38.82 -15.67
CA GLU A 358 15.79 39.60 -14.89
C GLU A 358 15.12 40.50 -13.85
N LYS A 359 14.02 41.18 -14.21
CA LYS A 359 13.27 42.04 -13.33
C LYS A 359 12.66 41.24 -12.19
N ILE A 360 11.99 40.13 -12.47
CA ILE A 360 11.36 39.26 -11.48
C ILE A 360 12.40 38.70 -10.51
N ILE A 361 13.54 38.20 -11.01
CA ILE A 361 14.61 37.71 -10.16
C ILE A 361 15.15 38.82 -9.25
N SER A 362 15.36 40.03 -9.80
CA SER A 362 15.85 41.17 -9.01
C SER A 362 14.86 41.57 -7.92
N GLU A 363 13.56 41.62 -8.22
CA GLU A 363 12.50 41.92 -7.26
C GLU A 363 12.46 40.85 -6.13
N CYS A 364 12.55 39.57 -6.46
CA CYS A 364 12.63 38.48 -5.46
C CYS A 364 13.87 38.63 -4.56
N VAL A 365 15.03 38.87 -5.14
CA VAL A 365 16.29 39.06 -4.41
C VAL A 365 16.21 40.24 -3.44
N GLU A 366 15.72 41.40 -3.90
CA GLU A 366 15.57 42.57 -3.05
C GLU A 366 14.56 42.35 -1.93
N LYS A 367 13.48 41.67 -2.21
CA LYS A 367 12.47 41.30 -1.20
C LYS A 367 13.07 40.38 -0.13
N ILE A 368 13.86 39.37 -0.51
CA ILE A 368 14.58 38.49 0.40
C ILE A 368 15.55 39.29 1.28
N LYS A 369 16.32 40.20 0.68
CA LYS A 369 17.26 41.08 1.43
C LYS A 369 16.52 41.97 2.40
N GLN A 370 15.39 42.56 2.01
CA GLN A 370 14.61 43.43 2.89
C GLN A 370 14.06 42.64 4.09
N LYS A 371 13.48 41.48 3.86
CA LYS A 371 12.96 40.63 4.95
C LYS A 371 14.05 40.17 5.91
N PHE A 372 15.25 39.90 5.42
CA PHE A 372 16.40 39.58 6.26
C PHE A 372 16.80 40.77 7.13
N LYS A 373 16.85 41.99 6.55
CA LYS A 373 17.10 43.22 7.34
C LYS A 373 16.05 43.44 8.42
N ASP A 374 14.76 43.22 8.07
CA ASP A 374 13.67 43.38 9.01
C ASP A 374 13.73 42.35 10.16
N LEU A 375 14.25 41.15 9.90
CA LEU A 375 14.49 40.13 10.93
C LEU A 375 15.61 40.57 11.88
N VAL A 376 16.77 40.99 11.34
CA VAL A 376 17.93 41.42 12.13
C VAL A 376 17.64 42.67 12.97
N ASN A 377 16.81 43.59 12.48
CA ASN A 377 16.40 44.80 13.20
C ASN A 377 15.37 44.55 14.31
N LYS A 378 14.77 43.35 14.38
CA LYS A 378 13.79 42.97 15.42
C LYS A 378 14.42 42.21 16.58
N GLU A 379 15.65 41.71 16.40
CA GLU A 379 16.48 41.11 17.44
C GLU A 379 17.34 42.17 18.12
#